data_2d047b4784c676c8f99a140aee1df116
#
_entry.id   2d047b4784c676c8f99a140aee1df116
#
_cell.length_a   1.000
_cell.length_b   1.000
_cell.length_c   1.000
_cell.angle_alpha   90.00
_cell.angle_beta   90.00
_cell.angle_gamma   90.00
#
_symmetry.space_group_name_H-M   'P 1'
#
loop_
_entity.id
_entity.type
_entity.pdbx_description
1 polymer ?
#
loop_
_entity_poly.entity_id
_entity_poly.type
_entity_poly.pdbx_seq_one_letter_code
_entity_poly.pdbx_strand_id
1 'polypeptide(L)'
;MRLLLVTLLTAAVFAEQPVPFSHKIHAGALKMECKTCHPNPDPGETMTLPEPLVCGRCHKGQYDHPINWTRVYQIPGFVDFSHREHLKAGNTCEECHGPVAQRDQLARETDLSMGGCMECHRVKKASIGCNYCHERRN
;
A
#
# COMPACT_ATOMS: atom_id res chain seq x y z
N MET A 1 31.01 0.08 36.73
CA MET A 1 30.94 0.46 35.35
C MET A 1 29.52 0.22 34.85
N ARG A 2 28.65 1.25 34.84
CA ARG A 2 27.25 1.11 34.43
C ARG A 2 27.17 1.24 32.90
N LEU A 3 26.82 0.17 32.21
CA LEU A 3 26.51 0.19 30.77
C LEU A 3 25.17 0.94 30.58
N LEU A 4 25.21 2.13 29.99
CA LEU A 4 24.01 2.81 29.49
C LEU A 4 23.57 2.11 28.20
N LEU A 5 22.47 1.35 28.30
CA LEU A 5 21.79 0.83 27.10
C LEU A 5 21.09 2.01 26.42
N VAL A 6 21.67 2.51 25.34
CA VAL A 6 21.01 3.48 24.46
C VAL A 6 20.04 2.71 23.56
N THR A 7 18.77 2.72 23.92
CA THR A 7 17.71 2.22 23.04
C THR A 7 17.49 3.24 21.92
N LEU A 8 17.96 2.95 20.72
CA LEU A 8 17.57 3.72 19.53
C LEU A 8 16.07 3.45 19.27
N LEU A 9 15.22 4.42 19.63
CA LEU A 9 13.85 4.45 19.09
C LEU A 9 13.94 4.84 17.62
N THR A 10 13.72 3.89 16.71
CA THR A 10 13.47 4.18 15.31
C THR A 10 12.08 4.79 15.20
N ALA A 11 11.99 6.10 15.04
CA ALA A 11 10.74 6.77 14.75
C ALA A 11 10.27 6.32 13.36
N ALA A 12 9.04 5.82 13.27
CA ALA A 12 8.40 5.53 11.99
C ALA A 12 8.26 6.84 11.22
N VAL A 13 8.80 6.90 10.01
CA VAL A 13 8.66 8.07 9.14
C VAL A 13 7.32 7.93 8.42
N PHE A 14 6.35 8.74 8.82
CA PHE A 14 5.06 8.84 8.15
C PHE A 14 5.16 9.79 6.95
N ALA A 15 4.55 9.41 5.84
CA ALA A 15 4.46 10.30 4.68
C ALA A 15 3.38 11.37 4.95
N GLU A 16 3.80 12.62 4.97
CA GLU A 16 2.86 13.75 5.06
C GLU A 16 1.98 13.79 3.82
N GLN A 17 0.66 13.86 4.03
CA GLN A 17 -0.33 13.90 2.99
C GLN A 17 -0.84 15.34 2.79
N PRO A 18 -1.21 15.73 1.55
CA PRO A 18 -1.65 17.09 1.25
C PRO A 18 -3.01 17.46 1.86
N VAL A 19 -3.76 16.46 2.31
CA VAL A 19 -5.03 16.62 3.02
C VAL A 19 -5.08 15.72 4.24
N PRO A 20 -5.74 16.14 5.33
CA PRO A 20 -5.92 15.30 6.51
C PRO A 20 -6.88 14.15 6.17
N PHE A 21 -6.32 12.97 5.90
CA PHE A 21 -7.08 11.78 5.59
C PHE A 21 -6.77 10.65 6.56
N SER A 22 -7.79 9.99 7.07
CA SER A 22 -7.68 8.86 8.00
C SER A 22 -8.30 7.59 7.43
N HIS A 23 -7.49 6.58 7.16
CA HIS A 23 -7.99 5.25 6.81
C HIS A 23 -8.77 4.61 7.97
N LYS A 24 -8.36 4.88 9.22
CA LYS A 24 -9.05 4.39 10.42
C LYS A 24 -10.50 4.85 10.49
N ILE A 25 -10.80 6.08 10.03
CA ILE A 25 -12.18 6.55 9.95
C ILE A 25 -12.90 5.86 8.80
N HIS A 26 -12.36 5.92 7.57
CA HIS A 26 -13.07 5.48 6.37
C HIS A 26 -13.16 3.95 6.26
N ALA A 27 -12.03 3.25 6.32
CA ALA A 27 -12.01 1.79 6.23
C ALA A 27 -12.30 1.12 7.60
N GLY A 28 -11.83 1.72 8.70
CA GLY A 28 -12.02 1.17 10.04
C GLY A 28 -13.43 1.37 10.58
N ALA A 29 -13.84 2.62 10.84
CA ALA A 29 -15.13 2.93 11.48
C ALA A 29 -16.30 2.81 10.50
N LEU A 30 -16.18 3.40 9.31
CA LEU A 30 -17.24 3.40 8.29
C LEU A 30 -17.30 2.10 7.47
N LYS A 31 -16.33 1.19 7.62
CA LYS A 31 -16.27 -0.10 6.92
C LYS A 31 -16.28 0.02 5.40
N MET A 32 -15.73 1.10 4.86
CA MET A 32 -15.61 1.27 3.41
C MET A 32 -14.60 0.28 2.84
N GLU A 33 -14.94 -0.38 1.75
CA GLU A 33 -14.04 -1.29 1.07
C GLU A 33 -12.87 -0.54 0.40
N CYS A 34 -11.68 -1.13 0.43
CA CYS A 34 -10.46 -0.54 -0.15
C CYS A 34 -10.67 -0.13 -1.61
N LYS A 35 -11.32 -0.98 -2.40
CA LYS A 35 -11.59 -0.76 -3.83
C LYS A 35 -12.56 0.38 -4.13
N THR A 36 -13.29 0.87 -3.14
CA THR A 36 -14.14 2.06 -3.30
C THR A 36 -13.30 3.30 -3.65
N CYS A 37 -12.11 3.39 -3.08
CA CYS A 37 -11.17 4.50 -3.27
C CYS A 37 -9.94 4.14 -4.09
N HIS A 38 -9.54 2.85 -4.08
CA HIS A 38 -8.38 2.33 -4.77
C HIS A 38 -8.78 1.27 -5.82
N PRO A 39 -9.44 1.66 -6.91
CA PRO A 39 -9.74 0.70 -7.97
C PRO A 39 -8.44 0.21 -8.62
N ASN A 40 -8.47 -1.05 -9.02
CA ASN A 40 -7.40 -1.67 -9.79
C ASN A 40 -7.83 -1.75 -11.26
N PRO A 41 -7.48 -0.76 -12.10
CA PRO A 41 -7.87 -0.76 -13.49
C PRO A 41 -7.26 -1.96 -14.22
N ASP A 42 -7.91 -2.43 -15.26
CA ASP A 42 -7.33 -3.44 -16.14
C ASP A 42 -6.26 -2.79 -17.04
N PRO A 43 -5.09 -3.38 -17.18
CA PRO A 43 -4.59 -4.70 -16.78
C PRO A 43 -4.20 -4.89 -15.30
N GLY A 44 -4.28 -3.88 -14.45
CA GLY A 44 -4.24 -4.08 -13.00
C GLY A 44 -2.86 -4.12 -12.35
N GLU A 45 -1.90 -3.44 -12.92
CA GLU A 45 -0.53 -3.39 -12.36
C GLU A 45 -0.46 -2.51 -11.12
N THR A 46 -1.07 -1.32 -11.17
CA THR A 46 -0.99 -0.31 -10.10
C THR A 46 -2.38 0.09 -9.63
N MET A 47 -2.60 0.01 -8.33
CA MET A 47 -3.83 0.57 -7.74
C MET A 47 -3.79 2.10 -7.82
N THR A 48 -4.93 2.69 -8.16
CA THR A 48 -5.05 4.15 -8.25
C THR A 48 -5.16 4.79 -6.86
N LEU A 49 -4.83 6.07 -6.79
CA LEU A 49 -5.19 6.94 -5.67
C LEU A 49 -6.53 7.60 -5.98
N PRO A 50 -7.36 7.88 -4.96
CA PRO A 50 -8.71 8.38 -5.21
C PRO A 50 -8.68 9.79 -5.80
N GLU A 51 -9.49 9.97 -6.85
CA GLU A 51 -9.78 11.27 -7.43
C GLU A 51 -10.75 12.06 -6.54
N PRO A 52 -10.76 13.42 -6.62
CA PRO A 52 -11.64 14.28 -5.83
C PRO A 52 -13.12 13.90 -5.91
N LEU A 53 -13.59 13.44 -7.06
CA LEU A 53 -14.97 12.99 -7.26
C LEU A 53 -15.38 11.84 -6.33
N VAL A 54 -14.42 10.99 -5.92
CA VAL A 54 -14.70 9.92 -4.96
C VAL A 54 -15.03 10.50 -3.60
N CYS A 55 -14.24 11.48 -3.16
CA CYS A 55 -14.45 12.22 -1.90
C CYS A 55 -15.77 13.00 -1.93
N GLY A 56 -16.04 13.67 -3.05
CA GLY A 56 -17.21 14.51 -3.26
C GLY A 56 -18.57 13.79 -3.18
N ARG A 57 -18.59 12.45 -3.25
CA ARG A 57 -19.82 11.67 -3.04
C ARG A 57 -20.41 11.90 -1.64
N CYS A 58 -19.56 12.08 -0.63
CA CYS A 58 -19.93 12.33 0.75
C CYS A 58 -19.55 13.73 1.22
N HIS A 59 -18.39 14.25 0.81
CA HIS A 59 -17.84 15.56 1.20
C HIS A 59 -18.20 16.63 0.15
N LYS A 60 -19.44 17.05 0.11
CA LYS A 60 -19.96 18.01 -0.89
C LYS A 60 -19.19 19.34 -0.86
N GLY A 61 -18.60 19.73 -2.01
CA GLY A 61 -17.93 21.01 -2.20
C GLY A 61 -16.60 21.20 -1.45
N GLN A 62 -16.03 20.14 -0.87
CA GLN A 62 -14.77 20.25 -0.12
C GLN A 62 -13.53 19.86 -0.94
N TYR A 63 -13.70 18.99 -1.91
CA TYR A 63 -12.60 18.46 -2.73
C TYR A 63 -12.99 18.57 -4.20
N ASP A 64 -12.65 19.69 -4.81
CA ASP A 64 -12.95 20.03 -6.20
C ASP A 64 -11.68 20.13 -7.09
N HIS A 65 -10.50 20.03 -6.47
CA HIS A 65 -9.21 20.08 -7.15
C HIS A 65 -8.44 18.75 -7.03
N PRO A 66 -7.56 18.43 -7.99
CA PRO A 66 -6.69 17.27 -7.90
C PRO A 66 -5.88 17.27 -6.60
N ILE A 67 -5.79 16.11 -5.96
CA ILE A 67 -5.02 15.92 -4.73
C ILE A 67 -3.71 15.23 -5.08
N ASN A 68 -2.59 15.91 -4.82
CA ASN A 68 -1.25 15.38 -5.08
C ASN A 68 -0.80 14.46 -3.94
N TRP A 69 -1.39 13.27 -3.89
CA TRP A 69 -1.09 12.29 -2.86
C TRP A 69 0.39 11.87 -2.83
N THR A 70 0.96 11.76 -1.65
CA THR A 70 2.27 11.16 -1.45
C THR A 70 2.16 9.65 -1.35
N ARG A 71 2.79 8.91 -2.29
CA ARG A 71 2.79 7.44 -2.26
C ARG A 71 3.69 6.92 -1.16
N VAL A 72 3.13 6.11 -0.26
CA VAL A 72 3.86 5.40 0.80
C VAL A 72 4.51 4.14 0.24
N TYR A 73 3.79 3.44 -0.64
CA TYR A 73 4.26 2.21 -1.27
C TYR A 73 4.55 2.45 -2.75
N GLN A 74 5.77 2.17 -3.15
CA GLN A 74 6.22 2.27 -4.54
C GLN A 74 7.22 1.17 -4.83
N ILE A 75 7.00 0.47 -5.93
CA ILE A 75 7.90 -0.56 -6.45
C ILE A 75 8.70 0.05 -7.60
N PRO A 76 10.01 -0.23 -7.73
CA PRO A 76 10.81 0.24 -8.86
C PRO A 76 10.25 -0.21 -10.20
N GLY A 77 10.33 0.64 -11.22
CA GLY A 77 9.74 0.38 -12.53
C GLY A 77 10.35 -0.79 -13.33
N PHE A 78 11.46 -1.37 -12.84
CA PHE A 78 12.05 -2.58 -13.41
C PHE A 78 11.54 -3.88 -12.73
N VAL A 79 10.58 -3.76 -11.82
CA VAL A 79 9.93 -4.90 -11.16
C VAL A 79 8.54 -5.07 -11.72
N ASP A 80 8.27 -6.20 -12.34
CA ASP A 80 6.93 -6.57 -12.77
C ASP A 80 6.15 -7.08 -11.57
N PHE A 81 5.14 -6.32 -11.19
CA PHE A 81 4.24 -6.65 -10.09
C PHE A 81 2.79 -6.48 -10.53
N SER A 82 1.94 -7.44 -10.21
CA SER A 82 0.52 -7.38 -10.52
C SER A 82 -0.33 -7.59 -9.27
N HIS A 83 -1.05 -6.57 -8.85
CA HIS A 83 -2.06 -6.70 -7.79
C HIS A 83 -3.12 -7.74 -8.15
N ARG A 84 -3.53 -7.80 -9.41
CA ARG A 84 -4.55 -8.74 -9.89
C ARG A 84 -4.15 -10.18 -9.64
N GLU A 85 -2.92 -10.57 -9.97
CA GLU A 85 -2.47 -11.96 -9.79
C GLU A 85 -2.34 -12.32 -8.31
N HIS A 86 -1.88 -11.39 -7.46
CA HIS A 86 -1.82 -11.61 -6.01
C HIS A 86 -3.22 -11.74 -5.39
N LEU A 87 -4.18 -10.91 -5.81
CA LEU A 87 -5.57 -11.00 -5.34
C LEU A 87 -6.25 -12.29 -5.81
N LYS A 88 -6.00 -12.76 -7.05
CA LYS A 88 -6.48 -14.07 -7.54
C LYS A 88 -5.89 -15.23 -6.75
N ALA A 89 -4.65 -15.11 -6.29
CA ALA A 89 -4.00 -16.11 -5.44
C ALA A 89 -4.53 -16.09 -3.99
N GLY A 90 -5.52 -15.25 -3.67
CA GLY A 90 -6.19 -15.17 -2.37
C GLY A 90 -5.47 -14.30 -1.35
N ASN A 91 -4.49 -13.49 -1.76
CA ASN A 91 -3.85 -12.54 -0.85
C ASN A 91 -4.80 -11.39 -0.50
N THR A 92 -4.71 -10.90 0.73
CA THR A 92 -5.44 -9.72 1.19
C THR A 92 -4.60 -8.45 1.05
N CYS A 93 -5.26 -7.29 1.08
CA CYS A 93 -4.57 -6.01 1.05
C CYS A 93 -3.62 -5.86 2.26
N GLU A 94 -4.07 -6.31 3.43
CA GLU A 94 -3.34 -6.17 4.69
C GLU A 94 -2.06 -7.02 4.78
N GLU A 95 -1.97 -8.13 4.05
CA GLU A 95 -0.75 -8.95 4.02
C GLU A 95 0.46 -8.16 3.51
N CYS A 96 0.24 -7.18 2.62
CA CYS A 96 1.30 -6.36 2.04
C CYS A 96 1.30 -4.91 2.56
N HIS A 97 0.13 -4.36 2.91
CA HIS A 97 -0.01 -2.97 3.32
C HIS A 97 -0.17 -2.78 4.83
N GLY A 98 -0.15 -3.86 5.60
CA GLY A 98 -0.37 -3.81 7.05
C GLY A 98 -1.83 -3.48 7.42
N PRO A 99 -2.13 -3.26 8.71
CA PRO A 99 -3.49 -3.04 9.20
C PRO A 99 -3.98 -1.62 8.91
N VAL A 100 -4.11 -1.27 7.62
CA VAL A 100 -4.48 0.07 7.11
C VAL A 100 -5.73 0.63 7.78
N ALA A 101 -6.76 -0.21 8.00
CA ALA A 101 -8.00 0.19 8.66
C ALA A 101 -7.82 0.63 10.13
N GLN A 102 -6.63 0.51 10.70
CA GLN A 102 -6.30 0.94 12.05
C GLN A 102 -5.40 2.17 12.07
N ARG A 103 -5.06 2.73 10.92
CA ARG A 103 -4.07 3.81 10.77
C ARG A 103 -4.73 5.13 10.37
N ASP A 104 -4.38 6.19 11.09
CA ASP A 104 -4.70 7.57 10.68
C ASP A 104 -3.72 8.02 9.58
N GLN A 105 -2.43 7.78 9.77
CA GLN A 105 -1.37 8.01 8.79
C GLN A 105 -0.70 6.69 8.42
N LEU A 106 -0.37 6.51 7.16
CA LEU A 106 0.30 5.30 6.69
C LEU A 106 1.82 5.44 6.71
N ALA A 107 2.47 4.35 7.10
CA ALA A 107 3.89 4.13 6.94
C ALA A 107 4.11 2.78 6.25
N ARG A 108 5.31 2.53 5.74
CA ARG A 108 5.66 1.21 5.24
C ARG A 108 5.91 0.29 6.44
N GLU A 109 4.98 -0.61 6.70
CA GLU A 109 5.00 -1.54 7.84
C GLU A 109 5.46 -2.95 7.43
N THR A 110 5.37 -3.28 6.15
CA THR A 110 5.73 -4.60 5.60
C THR A 110 6.98 -4.50 4.76
N ASP A 111 7.86 -5.50 4.84
CA ASP A 111 9.03 -5.59 3.99
C ASP A 111 8.63 -5.98 2.56
N LEU A 112 8.60 -4.98 1.68
CA LEU A 112 8.38 -5.15 0.24
C LEU A 112 9.68 -5.03 -0.56
N SER A 113 10.83 -5.33 0.07
CA SER A 113 12.08 -5.54 -0.64
C SER A 113 12.04 -6.85 -1.46
N MET A 114 13.00 -7.03 -2.35
CA MET A 114 13.15 -8.30 -3.08
C MET A 114 13.22 -9.49 -2.11
N GLY A 115 13.92 -9.34 -0.98
CA GLY A 115 14.01 -10.37 0.06
C GLY A 115 12.65 -10.71 0.66
N GLY A 116 11.86 -9.72 1.05
CA GLY A 116 10.51 -9.90 1.60
C GLY A 116 9.56 -10.58 0.60
N CYS A 117 9.58 -10.14 -0.66
CA CYS A 117 8.78 -10.78 -1.72
C CYS A 117 9.17 -12.25 -1.93
N MET A 118 10.46 -12.54 -2.01
CA MET A 118 10.96 -13.91 -2.19
C MET A 118 10.62 -14.81 -1.00
N GLU A 119 10.67 -14.29 0.22
CA GLU A 119 10.32 -15.07 1.42
C GLU A 119 8.82 -15.44 1.41
N CYS A 120 7.94 -14.49 1.12
CA CYS A 120 6.52 -14.76 0.98
C CYS A 120 6.25 -15.79 -0.13
N HIS A 121 6.90 -15.66 -1.29
CA HIS A 121 6.78 -16.61 -2.40
C HIS A 121 7.25 -18.02 -2.03
N ARG A 122 8.32 -18.17 -1.23
CA ARG A 122 8.75 -19.48 -0.71
C ARG A 122 7.70 -20.10 0.18
N VAL A 123 7.16 -19.32 1.13
CA VAL A 123 6.12 -19.78 2.05
C VAL A 123 4.86 -20.20 1.30
N LYS A 124 4.45 -19.40 0.32
CA LYS A 124 3.24 -19.66 -0.49
C LYS A 124 3.50 -20.61 -1.68
N LYS A 125 4.72 -21.14 -1.82
CA LYS A 125 5.14 -22.04 -2.92
C LYS A 125 4.93 -21.41 -4.31
N ALA A 126 5.08 -20.10 -4.41
CA ALA A 126 5.06 -19.36 -5.65
C ALA A 126 6.47 -19.27 -6.28
N SER A 127 6.57 -18.86 -7.54
CA SER A 127 7.86 -18.75 -8.22
C SER A 127 8.75 -17.67 -7.61
N ILE A 128 10.06 -18.00 -7.50
CA ILE A 128 11.14 -17.08 -7.09
C ILE A 128 12.18 -16.88 -8.19
N GLY A 129 11.88 -17.31 -9.43
CA GLY A 129 12.79 -17.13 -10.56
C GLY A 129 12.92 -15.65 -10.94
N CYS A 130 14.13 -15.23 -11.31
CA CYS A 130 14.45 -13.83 -11.61
C CYS A 130 13.47 -13.22 -12.64
N ASN A 131 13.20 -13.97 -13.71
CA ASN A 131 12.38 -13.52 -14.85
C ASN A 131 10.89 -13.37 -14.54
N TYR A 132 10.42 -13.84 -13.38
CA TYR A 132 9.03 -13.63 -12.97
C TYR A 132 8.78 -12.22 -12.45
N CYS A 133 9.85 -11.55 -12.01
CA CYS A 133 9.76 -10.23 -11.39
C CYS A 133 10.54 -9.15 -12.15
N HIS A 134 11.50 -9.51 -13.02
CA HIS A 134 12.44 -8.58 -13.63
C HIS A 134 12.45 -8.57 -15.16
N GLU A 135 11.75 -9.46 -15.81
CA GLU A 135 11.58 -9.43 -17.27
C GLU A 135 10.14 -9.07 -17.61
N ARG A 136 9.97 -7.96 -18.32
CA ARG A 136 8.66 -7.65 -18.92
C ARG A 136 8.33 -8.73 -19.93
N ARG A 137 7.28 -9.48 -19.66
CA ARG A 137 6.68 -10.36 -20.66
C ARG A 137 5.94 -9.48 -21.67
N ASN A 138 6.54 -9.30 -22.84
CA ASN A 138 5.87 -8.68 -23.99
C ASN A 138 4.71 -9.56 -24.48
#